data_215512854fdf5ac96350d467226d929e
#
_entry.id   215512854fdf5ac96350d467226d929e
#
_cell.length_a   1.000
_cell.length_b   1.000
_cell.length_c   1.000
_cell.angle_alpha   90.00
_cell.angle_beta   90.00
_cell.angle_gamma   90.00
#
_symmetry.space_group_name_H-M   'P 1'
#
loop_
_entity.id
_entity.type
_entity.pdbx_description
1 polymer ?
#
loop_
_entity_poly.entity_id
_entity_poly.type
_entity_poly.pdbx_seq_one_letter_code
_entity_poly.pdbx_strand_id
1 'polypeptide(L)'
;QEKVDAAFTYDNIKYSGTDAVANKDGLTDDLQMPRTSALGVDGKYYKVEYSASTDDVTFNGYKGTVFRPEAGKGAVSTKLTCTVTDKNNAEVTATKTLDFTVTPQDQADLDNELKLMEAAKAGYAEAILDGQDAAGVTANMHAFQKAYLDADGKLAWSFDKATTDAVGSGIVPVELEGYDDMSGQQWRLFKSSNTGVVSVENLLVTQPEYNTKVTITSRLSSEKYARYAERYPDNATYAKLANQDVSATVTVLGTSGQVAPEVT
;
A
#
# COMPACT_ATOMS: atom_id res chain seq x y z
N GLN A 1 12.27 9.66 35.02
CA GLN A 1 10.82 9.41 35.04
C GLN A 1 10.03 10.67 34.72
N GLU A 2 10.20 11.79 35.44
CA GLU A 2 9.41 13.03 35.26
C GLU A 2 9.31 13.52 33.81
N LYS A 3 10.39 13.46 33.01
CA LYS A 3 10.39 13.83 31.60
C LYS A 3 9.49 12.92 30.76
N VAL A 4 9.53 11.61 31.00
CA VAL A 4 8.70 10.65 30.30
C VAL A 4 7.22 10.87 30.67
N ASP A 5 6.94 11.10 31.96
CA ASP A 5 5.58 11.36 32.44
C ASP A 5 4.99 12.65 31.88
N ALA A 6 5.81 13.69 31.72
CA ALA A 6 5.37 14.97 31.17
C ALA A 6 5.18 14.93 29.63
N ALA A 7 5.99 14.16 28.92
CA ALA A 7 6.04 14.20 27.46
C ALA A 7 5.29 13.06 26.77
N PHE A 8 5.22 11.86 27.39
CA PHE A 8 4.40 10.76 26.84
C PHE A 8 2.96 10.89 27.31
N THR A 9 2.18 11.63 26.54
CA THR A 9 0.75 11.94 26.79
C THR A 9 -0.08 11.65 25.56
N TYR A 10 -1.38 11.53 25.70
CA TYR A 10 -2.30 11.32 24.57
C TYR A 10 -2.12 12.39 23.48
N ASP A 11 -1.95 13.66 23.86
CA ASP A 11 -1.83 14.79 22.92
C ASP A 11 -0.57 14.71 22.03
N ASN A 12 0.43 13.97 22.47
CA ASN A 12 1.71 13.81 21.76
C ASN A 12 1.76 12.57 20.86
N ILE A 13 0.72 11.74 20.86
CA ILE A 13 0.56 10.61 19.94
C ILE A 13 -0.32 11.05 18.80
N LYS A 14 0.20 10.99 17.56
CA LYS A 14 -0.48 11.45 16.36
C LYS A 14 -0.85 10.29 15.45
N TYR A 15 -1.83 10.47 14.59
CA TYR A 15 -1.99 9.59 13.45
C TYR A 15 -0.86 9.81 12.45
N SER A 16 -0.35 8.73 11.85
CA SER A 16 0.79 8.77 10.94
C SER A 16 0.49 9.63 9.71
N GLY A 17 1.44 10.51 9.35
CA GLY A 17 1.28 11.40 8.21
C GLY A 17 0.36 12.61 8.43
N THR A 18 -0.11 12.84 9.66
CA THR A 18 -0.99 13.96 10.02
C THR A 18 -0.53 14.65 11.30
N ASP A 19 -1.10 15.83 11.59
CA ASP A 19 -0.95 16.51 12.89
C ASP A 19 -2.09 16.16 13.86
N ALA A 20 -3.05 15.33 13.44
CA ALA A 20 -4.19 14.97 14.25
C ALA A 20 -3.78 14.07 15.43
N VAL A 21 -4.26 14.40 16.62
CA VAL A 21 -4.07 13.58 17.82
C VAL A 21 -4.82 12.26 17.67
N ALA A 22 -4.14 11.16 18.00
CA ALA A 22 -4.75 9.83 17.97
C ALA A 22 -5.87 9.73 19.01
N ASN A 23 -7.05 9.26 18.58
CA ASN A 23 -8.19 9.09 19.47
C ASN A 23 -7.97 7.90 20.41
N LYS A 24 -7.78 8.16 21.69
CA LYS A 24 -7.57 7.12 22.70
C LYS A 24 -8.72 6.13 22.83
N ASP A 25 -9.96 6.59 22.58
CA ASP A 25 -11.17 5.78 22.72
C ASP A 25 -11.58 5.08 21.41
N GLY A 26 -10.78 5.26 20.33
CA GLY A 26 -11.07 4.66 19.04
C GLY A 26 -9.95 4.84 18.03
N LEU A 27 -8.88 4.06 18.13
CA LEU A 27 -7.81 4.03 17.14
C LEU A 27 -8.32 3.43 15.83
N THR A 28 -8.11 4.16 14.74
CA THR A 28 -8.52 3.76 13.39
C THR A 28 -7.35 3.65 12.41
N ASP A 29 -6.24 4.33 12.68
CA ASP A 29 -5.13 4.49 11.76
C ASP A 29 -3.78 4.32 12.46
N ASP A 30 -2.73 4.16 11.67
CA ASP A 30 -1.36 4.00 12.17
C ASP A 30 -0.88 5.23 12.95
N LEU A 31 0.04 5.00 13.87
CA LEU A 31 0.47 5.99 14.84
C LEU A 31 1.87 6.51 14.54
N GLN A 32 2.07 7.79 14.85
CA GLN A 32 3.38 8.42 15.00
C GLN A 32 3.61 8.71 16.48
N MET A 33 4.57 8.00 17.06
CA MET A 33 4.97 8.15 18.46
C MET A 33 5.96 9.31 18.65
N PRO A 34 6.02 9.94 19.84
CA PRO A 34 7.01 10.96 20.17
C PRO A 34 8.44 10.48 19.96
N ARG A 35 9.28 11.29 19.33
CA ARG A 35 10.72 11.00 19.19
C ARG A 35 11.48 11.39 20.48
N THR A 36 12.75 10.99 20.59
CA THR A 36 13.62 11.31 21.73
C THR A 36 13.62 12.79 22.10
N SER A 37 13.67 13.67 21.08
CA SER A 37 13.65 15.13 21.30
C SER A 37 12.32 15.61 21.93
N ALA A 38 11.18 15.05 21.49
CA ALA A 38 9.88 15.37 22.04
C ALA A 38 9.71 14.86 23.49
N LEU A 39 10.39 13.75 23.83
CA LEU A 39 10.45 13.22 25.20
C LEU A 39 11.45 13.98 26.10
N GLY A 40 12.15 14.97 25.57
CA GLY A 40 13.15 15.75 26.31
C GLY A 40 14.38 14.94 26.72
N VAL A 41 14.71 13.86 25.97
CA VAL A 41 15.88 13.01 26.21
C VAL A 41 16.84 13.04 25.03
N ASP A 42 18.14 12.93 25.31
CA ASP A 42 19.17 12.88 24.28
C ASP A 42 19.33 11.45 23.77
N GLY A 43 19.02 11.24 22.49
CA GLY A 43 19.13 9.94 21.81
C GLY A 43 20.56 9.38 21.76
N LYS A 44 21.60 10.19 22.06
CA LYS A 44 22.97 9.71 22.19
C LYS A 44 23.12 8.81 23.44
N TYR A 45 22.45 9.18 24.52
CA TYR A 45 22.58 8.50 25.83
C TYR A 45 21.39 7.58 26.14
N TYR A 46 20.25 7.80 25.53
CA TYR A 46 19.02 7.07 25.83
C TYR A 46 18.46 6.36 24.60
N LYS A 47 17.95 5.15 24.84
CA LYS A 47 17.14 4.38 23.89
C LYS A 47 15.67 4.57 24.25
N VAL A 48 14.83 4.79 23.23
CA VAL A 48 13.37 4.86 23.40
C VAL A 48 12.74 3.70 22.62
N GLU A 49 11.90 2.95 23.30
CA GLU A 49 11.16 1.83 22.73
C GLU A 49 9.68 1.96 23.05
N TYR A 50 8.86 1.50 22.10
CA TYR A 50 7.42 1.42 22.26
C TYR A 50 6.94 -0.01 22.15
N SER A 51 5.98 -0.37 22.98
CA SER A 51 5.32 -1.68 22.95
C SER A 51 3.82 -1.53 23.19
N ALA A 52 3.07 -2.53 22.79
CA ALA A 52 1.65 -2.65 23.08
C ALA A 52 1.36 -3.94 23.85
N SER A 53 0.29 -3.97 24.62
CA SER A 53 -0.14 -5.14 25.39
C SER A 53 -0.88 -6.18 24.53
N THR A 54 -1.26 -5.81 23.30
CA THR A 54 -1.91 -6.72 22.32
C THR A 54 -1.22 -6.58 20.96
N ASP A 55 -1.39 -7.57 20.10
CA ASP A 55 -0.84 -7.57 18.74
C ASP A 55 -1.60 -6.66 17.77
N ASP A 56 -2.68 -6.02 18.22
CA ASP A 56 -3.46 -5.06 17.41
C ASP A 56 -2.71 -3.75 17.18
N VAL A 57 -1.64 -3.51 17.94
CA VAL A 57 -0.69 -2.43 17.67
C VAL A 57 0.72 -2.99 17.74
N THR A 58 1.48 -2.83 16.66
CA THR A 58 2.90 -3.22 16.60
C THR A 58 3.77 -2.01 16.33
N PHE A 59 5.03 -2.04 16.76
CA PHE A 59 5.93 -0.90 16.62
C PHE A 59 7.19 -1.24 15.82
N ASN A 60 7.55 -0.31 14.93
CA ASN A 60 8.88 -0.26 14.32
C ASN A 60 9.46 1.15 14.59
N GLY A 61 10.32 1.25 15.60
CA GLY A 61 10.81 2.52 16.10
C GLY A 61 9.69 3.43 16.59
N TYR A 62 9.52 4.57 15.94
CA TYR A 62 8.48 5.56 16.29
C TYR A 62 7.18 5.42 15.50
N LYS A 63 7.07 4.40 14.66
CA LYS A 63 5.85 4.11 13.89
C LYS A 63 5.09 2.97 14.55
N GLY A 64 3.82 3.20 14.86
CA GLY A 64 2.90 2.17 15.32
C GLY A 64 1.97 1.77 14.19
N THR A 65 1.96 0.48 13.84
CA THR A 65 0.96 -0.07 12.90
C THR A 65 -0.23 -0.58 13.69
N VAL A 66 -1.42 -0.06 13.34
CA VAL A 66 -2.67 -0.44 13.99
C VAL A 66 -3.41 -1.47 13.11
N PHE A 67 -3.64 -2.64 13.68
CA PHE A 67 -4.48 -3.68 13.08
C PHE A 67 -5.85 -3.66 13.75
N ARG A 68 -6.82 -3.08 13.08
CA ARG A 68 -8.19 -3.03 13.56
C ARG A 68 -8.81 -4.43 13.56
N PRO A 69 -9.58 -4.81 14.59
CA PRO A 69 -10.36 -6.04 14.55
C PRO A 69 -11.23 -6.10 13.29
N GLU A 70 -11.58 -7.32 12.87
CA GLU A 70 -12.46 -7.52 11.72
C GLU A 70 -13.81 -6.83 11.91
N ALA A 71 -14.44 -6.43 10.81
CA ALA A 71 -15.78 -5.87 10.82
C ALA A 71 -16.76 -6.80 11.55
N GLY A 72 -17.59 -6.22 12.40
CA GLY A 72 -18.54 -6.96 13.24
C GLY A 72 -17.97 -7.59 14.52
N LYS A 73 -16.65 -7.50 14.75
CA LYS A 73 -16.03 -7.87 16.03
C LYS A 73 -16.12 -6.71 17.03
N GLY A 74 -15.84 -6.99 18.31
CA GLY A 74 -15.75 -5.97 19.35
C GLY A 74 -14.47 -5.14 19.25
N ALA A 75 -14.50 -3.93 19.79
CA ALA A 75 -13.30 -3.13 19.99
C ALA A 75 -12.34 -3.79 20.99
N VAL A 76 -11.04 -3.57 20.82
CA VAL A 76 -9.98 -4.18 21.64
C VAL A 76 -9.28 -3.10 22.45
N SER A 77 -9.23 -3.27 23.78
CA SER A 77 -8.42 -2.43 24.66
C SER A 77 -6.96 -2.85 24.59
N THR A 78 -6.08 -1.89 24.41
CA THR A 78 -4.62 -2.10 24.42
C THR A 78 -3.92 -1.04 25.27
N LYS A 79 -2.75 -1.37 25.76
CA LYS A 79 -1.90 -0.45 26.53
C LYS A 79 -0.65 -0.16 25.70
N LEU A 80 -0.40 1.12 25.41
CA LEU A 80 0.82 1.55 24.73
C LEU A 80 1.83 2.00 25.79
N THR A 81 3.00 1.39 25.79
CA THR A 81 4.06 1.66 26.77
C THR A 81 5.26 2.30 26.08
N CYS A 82 5.70 3.44 26.61
CA CYS A 82 6.99 4.06 26.30
C CYS A 82 8.02 3.64 27.32
N THR A 83 9.14 3.09 26.89
CA THR A 83 10.29 2.74 27.73
C THR A 83 11.51 3.54 27.29
N VAL A 84 12.10 4.27 28.22
CA VAL A 84 13.35 5.01 28.00
C VAL A 84 14.45 4.35 28.86
N THR A 85 15.52 3.89 28.24
CA THR A 85 16.62 3.17 28.90
C THR A 85 17.93 3.93 28.69
N ASP A 86 18.73 4.07 29.74
CA ASP A 86 20.10 4.58 29.63
C ASP A 86 21.00 3.55 28.91
N LYS A 87 21.64 3.97 27.83
CA LYS A 87 22.48 3.09 27.00
C LYS A 87 23.74 2.58 27.74
N ASN A 88 24.19 3.30 28.78
CA ASN A 88 25.35 2.93 29.56
C ASN A 88 24.97 2.08 30.79
N ASN A 89 23.71 2.10 31.19
CA ASN A 89 23.22 1.30 32.32
C ASN A 89 21.77 0.87 32.07
N ALA A 90 21.59 -0.34 31.55
CA ALA A 90 20.28 -0.89 31.19
C ALA A 90 19.33 -1.07 32.40
N GLU A 91 19.81 -1.03 33.63
CA GLU A 91 18.97 -1.07 34.83
C GLU A 91 18.27 0.28 35.10
N VAL A 92 18.79 1.37 34.50
CA VAL A 92 18.21 2.70 34.63
C VAL A 92 17.17 2.88 33.52
N THR A 93 15.90 2.65 33.86
CA THR A 93 14.76 2.77 32.94
C THR A 93 13.69 3.69 33.51
N ALA A 94 12.95 4.32 32.59
CA ALA A 94 11.73 5.05 32.88
C ALA A 94 10.63 4.56 31.96
N THR A 95 9.45 4.26 32.51
CA THR A 95 8.33 3.75 31.74
C THR A 95 7.05 4.55 32.00
N LYS A 96 6.22 4.69 30.98
CA LYS A 96 4.85 5.17 31.11
C LYS A 96 3.95 4.42 30.16
N THR A 97 2.75 4.13 30.63
CA THR A 97 1.73 3.39 29.88
C THR A 97 0.47 4.25 29.76
N LEU A 98 -0.15 4.20 28.59
CA LEU A 98 -1.42 4.86 28.25
C LEU A 98 -2.39 3.82 27.72
N ASP A 99 -3.67 3.94 28.10
CA ASP A 99 -4.73 3.05 27.66
C ASP A 99 -5.35 3.55 26.36
N PHE A 100 -5.52 2.64 25.38
CA PHE A 100 -6.16 2.92 24.10
C PHE A 100 -7.20 1.85 23.78
N THR A 101 -8.14 2.20 22.92
CA THR A 101 -9.09 1.25 22.34
C THR A 101 -8.92 1.22 20.82
N VAL A 102 -8.72 0.05 20.24
CA VAL A 102 -8.67 -0.16 18.78
C VAL A 102 -10.09 -0.45 18.30
N THR A 103 -10.60 0.39 17.41
CA THR A 103 -11.96 0.27 16.85
C THR A 103 -11.98 -0.79 15.74
N PRO A 104 -13.00 -1.65 15.66
CA PRO A 104 -13.17 -2.59 14.54
C PRO A 104 -13.24 -1.87 13.20
N GLN A 105 -12.95 -2.59 12.13
CA GLN A 105 -13.15 -2.12 10.77
C GLN A 105 -14.63 -1.84 10.51
N ASP A 106 -14.89 -0.85 9.67
CA ASP A 106 -16.23 -0.55 9.19
C ASP A 106 -16.57 -1.48 8.00
N GLN A 107 -17.72 -2.14 8.05
CA GLN A 107 -18.15 -3.06 7.00
C GLN A 107 -18.42 -2.33 5.69
N ALA A 108 -18.99 -1.12 5.74
CA ALA A 108 -19.25 -0.35 4.53
C ALA A 108 -17.96 0.09 3.83
N ASP A 109 -16.94 0.48 4.61
CA ASP A 109 -15.60 0.79 4.08
C ASP A 109 -14.99 -0.44 3.38
N LEU A 110 -15.08 -1.61 3.99
CA LEU A 110 -14.57 -2.85 3.45
C LEU A 110 -15.30 -3.24 2.15
N ASP A 111 -16.63 -3.12 2.13
CA ASP A 111 -17.46 -3.39 0.94
C ASP A 111 -17.15 -2.42 -0.20
N ASN A 112 -16.88 -1.15 0.10
CA ASN A 112 -16.49 -0.16 -0.89
C ASN A 112 -15.10 -0.47 -1.48
N GLU A 113 -14.16 -0.90 -0.66
CA GLU A 113 -12.82 -1.29 -1.14
C GLU A 113 -12.87 -2.55 -2.03
N LEU A 114 -13.74 -3.52 -1.70
CA LEU A 114 -13.98 -4.68 -2.56
C LEU A 114 -14.56 -4.26 -3.93
N LYS A 115 -15.52 -3.33 -3.94
CA LYS A 115 -16.07 -2.79 -5.20
C LYS A 115 -15.00 -2.06 -6.02
N LEU A 116 -14.14 -1.28 -5.35
CA LEU A 116 -13.04 -0.59 -6.02
C LEU A 116 -12.04 -1.59 -6.62
N MET A 117 -11.69 -2.66 -5.90
CA MET A 117 -10.81 -3.71 -6.42
C MET A 117 -11.42 -4.38 -7.67
N GLU A 118 -12.68 -4.77 -7.62
CA GLU A 118 -13.35 -5.39 -8.77
C GLU A 118 -13.46 -4.41 -9.96
N ALA A 119 -13.74 -3.13 -9.71
CA ALA A 119 -13.75 -2.11 -10.76
C ALA A 119 -12.34 -1.90 -11.35
N ALA A 120 -11.29 -1.87 -10.52
CA ALA A 120 -9.91 -1.74 -10.98
C ALA A 120 -9.48 -2.95 -11.84
N LYS A 121 -9.86 -4.17 -11.43
CA LYS A 121 -9.60 -5.38 -12.24
C LYS A 121 -10.29 -5.31 -13.59
N ALA A 122 -11.56 -4.91 -13.62
CA ALA A 122 -12.35 -4.78 -14.86
C ALA A 122 -11.82 -3.66 -15.77
N GLY A 123 -11.39 -2.53 -15.21
CA GLY A 123 -10.88 -1.36 -15.94
C GLY A 123 -9.39 -1.42 -16.30
N TYR A 124 -8.67 -2.47 -15.90
CA TYR A 124 -7.22 -2.56 -16.06
C TYR A 124 -6.74 -2.37 -17.50
N ALA A 125 -7.38 -3.06 -18.45
CA ALA A 125 -7.01 -2.99 -19.86
C ALA A 125 -7.21 -1.56 -20.43
N GLU A 126 -8.33 -0.92 -20.10
CA GLU A 126 -8.63 0.45 -20.50
C GLU A 126 -7.61 1.44 -19.90
N ALA A 127 -7.25 1.26 -18.64
CA ALA A 127 -6.28 2.11 -17.96
C ALA A 127 -4.91 2.11 -18.65
N ILE A 128 -4.37 0.93 -19.00
CA ILE A 128 -3.05 0.86 -19.64
C ILE A 128 -3.06 1.25 -21.11
N LEU A 129 -4.19 1.13 -21.81
CA LEU A 129 -4.31 1.42 -23.24
C LEU A 129 -4.37 2.92 -23.57
N ASP A 130 -4.71 3.76 -22.61
CA ASP A 130 -4.84 5.22 -22.82
C ASP A 130 -5.69 5.60 -24.03
N GLY A 131 -6.85 4.97 -24.13
CA GLY A 131 -7.81 5.19 -25.22
C GLY A 131 -7.48 4.51 -26.55
N GLN A 132 -6.40 3.73 -26.63
CA GLN A 132 -6.09 2.92 -27.81
C GLN A 132 -6.98 1.67 -27.87
N ASP A 133 -7.22 1.15 -29.09
CA ASP A 133 -7.84 -0.16 -29.27
C ASP A 133 -6.84 -1.29 -28.95
N ALA A 134 -7.26 -2.22 -28.12
CA ALA A 134 -6.45 -3.41 -27.77
C ALA A 134 -6.07 -4.27 -29.01
N ALA A 135 -6.86 -4.21 -30.08
CA ALA A 135 -6.59 -4.91 -31.33
C ALA A 135 -5.63 -4.15 -32.27
N GLY A 136 -5.24 -2.92 -31.92
CA GLY A 136 -4.47 -2.07 -32.83
C GLY A 136 -3.57 -1.05 -32.12
N VAL A 137 -2.77 -1.49 -31.17
CA VAL A 137 -1.84 -0.62 -30.43
C VAL A 137 -0.68 -0.16 -31.32
N THR A 138 -0.47 1.15 -31.41
CA THR A 138 0.59 1.79 -32.21
C THR A 138 1.41 2.82 -31.44
N ALA A 139 0.99 3.21 -30.26
CA ALA A 139 1.67 4.17 -29.40
C ALA A 139 1.94 3.57 -28.00
N ASN A 140 2.76 4.26 -27.22
CA ASN A 140 3.04 3.86 -25.85
C ASN A 140 1.76 3.71 -25.05
N MET A 141 1.72 2.72 -24.18
CA MET A 141 0.68 2.54 -23.17
C MET A 141 1.09 3.25 -21.88
N HIS A 142 0.19 3.35 -20.91
CA HIS A 142 0.43 4.08 -19.68
C HIS A 142 0.52 3.14 -18.48
N ALA A 143 1.63 3.18 -17.76
CA ALA A 143 1.77 2.55 -16.45
C ALA A 143 1.06 3.41 -15.40
N PHE A 144 -0.03 2.92 -14.83
CA PHE A 144 -0.74 3.63 -13.75
C PHE A 144 -0.06 3.42 -12.40
N GLN A 145 -0.30 4.34 -11.47
CA GLN A 145 0.22 4.28 -10.11
C GLN A 145 -0.86 3.91 -9.07
N LYS A 146 -2.12 4.32 -9.30
CA LYS A 146 -3.22 4.04 -8.37
C LYS A 146 -4.58 4.09 -9.08
N ALA A 147 -5.46 3.15 -8.74
CA ALA A 147 -6.89 3.24 -8.99
C ALA A 147 -7.60 3.72 -7.72
N TYR A 148 -8.50 4.67 -7.84
CA TYR A 148 -9.21 5.29 -6.72
C TYR A 148 -10.63 5.70 -7.13
N LEU A 149 -11.46 6.07 -6.14
CA LEU A 149 -12.74 6.71 -6.42
C LEU A 149 -12.56 8.23 -6.45
N ASP A 150 -13.04 8.87 -7.49
CA ASP A 150 -13.08 10.33 -7.58
C ASP A 150 -14.16 10.93 -6.66
N ALA A 151 -14.34 12.26 -6.70
CA ALA A 151 -15.32 12.96 -5.88
C ALA A 151 -16.78 12.55 -6.16
N ASP A 152 -17.06 11.99 -7.34
CA ASP A 152 -18.36 11.47 -7.73
C ASP A 152 -18.55 9.98 -7.40
N GLY A 153 -17.53 9.35 -6.80
CA GLY A 153 -17.51 7.92 -6.48
C GLY A 153 -17.28 7.01 -7.69
N LYS A 154 -16.71 7.53 -8.78
CA LYS A 154 -16.37 6.77 -9.99
C LYS A 154 -14.92 6.32 -9.95
N LEU A 155 -14.65 5.19 -10.59
CA LEU A 155 -13.28 4.72 -10.80
C LEU A 155 -12.48 5.75 -11.61
N ALA A 156 -11.33 6.13 -11.06
CA ALA A 156 -10.34 6.98 -11.71
C ALA A 156 -8.94 6.37 -11.53
N TRP A 157 -8.01 6.81 -12.36
CA TRP A 157 -6.64 6.32 -12.37
C TRP A 157 -5.66 7.47 -12.22
N SER A 158 -4.62 7.30 -11.44
CA SER A 158 -3.48 8.21 -11.40
C SER A 158 -2.30 7.62 -12.14
N PHE A 159 -1.61 8.48 -12.89
CA PHE A 159 -0.44 8.12 -13.70
C PHE A 159 0.82 8.87 -13.28
N ASP A 160 0.70 9.78 -12.34
CA ASP A 160 1.80 10.60 -11.83
C ASP A 160 1.77 10.68 -10.31
N LYS A 161 2.94 10.99 -9.74
CA LYS A 161 3.09 11.05 -8.28
C LYS A 161 2.25 12.15 -7.62
N ALA A 162 2.08 13.29 -8.26
CA ALA A 162 1.36 14.42 -7.65
C ALA A 162 -0.13 14.07 -7.46
N THR A 163 -0.77 13.48 -8.49
CA THR A 163 -2.14 12.98 -8.40
C THR A 163 -2.23 11.84 -7.40
N THR A 164 -1.28 10.88 -7.44
CA THR A 164 -1.25 9.72 -6.52
C THR A 164 -1.16 10.14 -5.06
N ASP A 165 -0.35 11.15 -4.75
CA ASP A 165 -0.20 11.68 -3.39
C ASP A 165 -1.42 12.51 -2.93
N ALA A 166 -2.14 13.13 -3.87
CA ALA A 166 -3.28 13.99 -3.58
C ALA A 166 -4.60 13.22 -3.31
N VAL A 167 -4.72 12.01 -3.87
CA VAL A 167 -5.88 11.14 -3.65
C VAL A 167 -5.66 10.25 -2.42
N GLY A 168 -6.73 9.82 -1.80
CA GLY A 168 -6.68 8.92 -0.63
C GLY A 168 -6.13 7.53 -0.97
N SER A 169 -6.29 6.59 -0.06
CA SER A 169 -5.95 5.18 -0.28
C SER A 169 -6.70 4.62 -1.49
N GLY A 170 -6.06 3.70 -2.19
CA GLY A 170 -6.64 3.06 -3.36
C GLY A 170 -6.03 1.70 -3.66
N ILE A 171 -6.27 1.23 -4.87
CA ILE A 171 -5.69 -0.01 -5.38
C ILE A 171 -4.43 0.34 -6.17
N VAL A 172 -3.33 -0.26 -5.79
CA VAL A 172 -2.02 0.01 -6.38
C VAL A 172 -1.44 -1.23 -7.03
N PRO A 173 -0.64 -1.09 -8.09
CA PRO A 173 0.18 -2.18 -8.57
C PRO A 173 1.27 -2.47 -7.55
N VAL A 174 1.49 -3.77 -7.25
CA VAL A 174 2.54 -4.23 -6.35
C VAL A 174 3.50 -5.15 -7.08
N GLU A 175 4.61 -5.46 -6.45
CA GLU A 175 5.68 -6.25 -7.01
C GLU A 175 5.21 -7.65 -7.45
N LEU A 176 5.59 -8.03 -8.68
CA LEU A 176 5.38 -9.37 -9.21
C LEU A 176 6.56 -10.25 -8.83
N GLU A 177 6.31 -11.43 -8.29
CA GLU A 177 7.35 -12.42 -7.99
C GLU A 177 8.11 -12.86 -9.25
N GLY A 178 9.40 -13.15 -9.11
CA GLY A 178 10.23 -13.68 -10.17
C GLY A 178 11.09 -12.66 -10.93
N TYR A 179 11.23 -11.45 -10.43
CA TYR A 179 12.12 -10.40 -10.97
C TYR A 179 13.23 -10.04 -9.97
N ASP A 180 13.87 -11.05 -9.38
CA ASP A 180 14.78 -10.90 -8.23
C ASP A 180 16.04 -10.07 -8.49
N ASP A 181 16.43 -9.85 -9.74
CA ASP A 181 17.66 -9.14 -10.09
C ASP A 181 17.48 -7.64 -10.36
N MET A 182 16.28 -7.11 -10.23
CA MET A 182 16.02 -5.73 -10.57
C MET A 182 15.62 -4.88 -9.36
N SER A 183 16.50 -4.72 -8.39
CA SER A 183 16.23 -3.99 -7.16
C SER A 183 15.77 -2.54 -7.37
N GLY A 184 14.57 -2.22 -6.92
CA GLY A 184 14.09 -0.84 -6.71
C GLY A 184 13.52 -0.11 -7.91
N GLN A 185 13.11 -0.78 -8.98
CA GLN A 185 12.65 -0.14 -10.21
C GLN A 185 11.15 -0.40 -10.49
N GLN A 186 10.46 0.55 -11.12
CA GLN A 186 9.01 0.48 -11.43
C GLN A 186 8.61 -0.68 -12.36
N TRP A 187 9.51 -1.22 -13.17
CA TRP A 187 9.22 -2.35 -14.06
C TRP A 187 8.86 -3.67 -13.35
N ARG A 188 9.07 -3.76 -12.04
CA ARG A 188 8.57 -4.89 -11.24
C ARG A 188 7.06 -4.93 -11.09
N LEU A 189 6.38 -3.83 -11.36
CA LEU A 189 4.93 -3.68 -11.24
C LEU A 189 4.18 -4.23 -12.46
N PHE A 190 4.89 -4.42 -13.57
CA PHE A 190 4.33 -4.92 -14.83
C PHE A 190 5.21 -6.03 -15.41
N LYS A 191 4.57 -7.02 -16.01
CA LYS A 191 5.19 -8.10 -16.77
C LYS A 191 4.70 -8.04 -18.20
N SER A 192 5.59 -8.19 -19.17
CA SER A 192 5.27 -8.28 -20.59
C SER A 192 5.65 -9.64 -21.12
N SER A 193 4.78 -10.29 -21.88
CA SER A 193 5.09 -11.54 -22.57
C SER A 193 6.12 -11.37 -23.71
N ASN A 194 6.34 -10.12 -24.14
CA ASN A 194 7.36 -9.77 -25.14
C ASN A 194 7.93 -8.36 -24.85
N THR A 195 9.02 -8.32 -24.09
CA THR A 195 9.66 -7.05 -23.67
C THR A 195 10.33 -6.29 -24.81
N GLY A 196 10.63 -6.95 -25.93
CA GLY A 196 11.14 -6.31 -27.15
C GLY A 196 10.07 -5.51 -27.90
N VAL A 197 8.78 -5.79 -27.64
CA VAL A 197 7.65 -5.10 -28.26
C VAL A 197 6.98 -4.14 -27.28
N VAL A 198 6.76 -4.57 -26.04
CA VAL A 198 6.26 -3.69 -24.98
C VAL A 198 7.21 -3.82 -23.78
N SER A 199 7.90 -2.74 -23.46
CA SER A 199 8.80 -2.71 -22.30
C SER A 199 7.98 -2.76 -21.00
N VAL A 200 8.57 -3.32 -19.94
CA VAL A 200 7.96 -3.30 -18.61
C VAL A 200 8.19 -1.96 -17.89
N GLU A 201 9.14 -1.17 -18.39
CA GLU A 201 9.40 0.18 -17.92
C GLU A 201 8.47 1.15 -18.66
N ASN A 202 7.50 1.70 -17.96
CA ASN A 202 6.52 2.67 -18.47
C ASN A 202 5.70 2.17 -19.68
N LEU A 203 5.66 0.87 -19.96
CA LEU A 203 4.89 0.24 -21.05
C LEU A 203 5.16 0.89 -22.43
N LEU A 204 6.44 1.19 -22.71
CA LEU A 204 6.85 1.75 -24.00
C LEU A 204 6.71 0.71 -25.11
N VAL A 205 6.13 1.13 -26.22
CA VAL A 205 5.88 0.28 -27.39
C VAL A 205 6.96 0.49 -28.46
N THR A 206 7.58 -0.62 -28.88
CA THR A 206 8.43 -0.68 -30.06
C THR A 206 7.68 -1.45 -31.13
N GLN A 207 7.33 -0.79 -32.24
CA GLN A 207 6.58 -1.44 -33.33
C GLN A 207 7.42 -2.58 -33.94
N PRO A 208 6.91 -3.82 -33.94
CA PRO A 208 7.56 -4.95 -34.57
C PRO A 208 7.42 -4.90 -36.10
N GLU A 209 8.03 -5.84 -36.80
CA GLU A 209 7.82 -5.99 -38.25
C GLU A 209 6.40 -6.48 -38.55
N TYR A 210 5.91 -7.47 -37.79
CA TYR A 210 4.57 -8.06 -37.93
C TYR A 210 3.70 -7.78 -36.72
N ASN A 211 2.36 -7.78 -36.94
CA ASN A 211 1.40 -7.65 -35.85
C ASN A 211 1.68 -8.70 -34.76
N THR A 212 1.91 -8.24 -33.55
CA THR A 212 2.35 -9.09 -32.45
C THR A 212 1.42 -8.98 -31.26
N LYS A 213 0.92 -10.12 -30.77
CA LYS A 213 0.16 -10.18 -29.54
C LYS A 213 1.10 -10.12 -28.33
N VAL A 214 0.80 -9.26 -27.39
CA VAL A 214 1.54 -9.10 -26.13
C VAL A 214 0.55 -9.12 -24.98
N THR A 215 0.85 -9.90 -23.94
CA THR A 215 0.08 -9.89 -22.68
C THR A 215 0.85 -9.10 -21.65
N ILE A 216 0.19 -8.09 -21.07
CA ILE A 216 0.70 -7.28 -19.97
C ILE A 216 0.00 -7.73 -18.70
N THR A 217 0.77 -8.10 -17.69
CA THR A 217 0.26 -8.55 -16.39
C THR A 217 0.73 -7.60 -15.30
N SER A 218 -0.13 -7.33 -14.32
CA SER A 218 0.18 -6.61 -13.09
C SER A 218 -0.45 -7.32 -11.92
N ARG A 219 0.00 -7.01 -10.71
CA ARG A 219 -0.58 -7.51 -9.46
C ARG A 219 -1.11 -6.34 -8.67
N LEU A 220 -2.40 -6.37 -8.34
CA LEU A 220 -3.09 -5.30 -7.64
C LEU A 220 -3.25 -5.62 -6.16
N SER A 221 -3.09 -4.62 -5.31
CA SER A 221 -3.35 -4.70 -3.88
C SER A 221 -3.98 -3.43 -3.35
N SER A 222 -4.86 -3.55 -2.37
CA SER A 222 -5.35 -2.39 -1.62
C SER A 222 -4.28 -1.85 -0.69
N GLU A 223 -3.99 -0.56 -0.76
CA GLU A 223 -3.08 0.11 0.20
C GLU A 223 -3.59 -0.01 1.65
N LYS A 224 -4.91 -0.02 1.82
CA LYS A 224 -5.55 -0.05 3.13
C LYS A 224 -5.64 -1.45 3.73
N TYR A 225 -5.94 -2.47 2.91
CA TYR A 225 -6.33 -3.78 3.39
C TYR A 225 -5.36 -4.93 3.06
N ALA A 226 -4.36 -4.74 2.19
CA ALA A 226 -3.43 -5.83 1.84
C ALA A 226 -2.73 -6.43 3.07
N ARG A 227 -2.33 -5.60 4.03
CA ARG A 227 -1.70 -6.03 5.28
C ARG A 227 -2.59 -6.94 6.16
N TYR A 228 -3.91 -6.83 6.01
CA TYR A 228 -4.85 -7.69 6.74
C TYR A 228 -4.93 -9.10 6.15
N ALA A 229 -4.66 -9.27 4.85
CA ALA A 229 -4.54 -10.60 4.26
C ALA A 229 -3.36 -11.40 4.83
N GLU A 230 -2.25 -10.71 5.13
CA GLU A 230 -1.10 -11.34 5.79
C GLU A 230 -1.41 -11.72 7.24
N ARG A 231 -2.13 -10.85 7.95
CA ARG A 231 -2.51 -11.08 9.36
C ARG A 231 -3.61 -12.13 9.52
N TYR A 232 -4.55 -12.19 8.59
CA TYR A 232 -5.70 -13.08 8.59
C TYR A 232 -5.74 -13.93 7.30
N PRO A 233 -4.80 -14.86 7.12
CA PRO A 233 -4.61 -15.57 5.84
C PRO A 233 -5.83 -16.43 5.44
N ASP A 234 -6.64 -16.84 6.42
CA ASP A 234 -7.86 -17.63 6.18
C ASP A 234 -9.10 -16.76 5.88
N ASN A 235 -8.97 -15.43 5.95
CA ASN A 235 -10.07 -14.53 5.65
C ASN A 235 -10.18 -14.28 4.15
N ALA A 236 -11.17 -14.92 3.51
CA ALA A 236 -11.42 -14.85 2.07
C ALA A 236 -11.73 -13.42 1.57
N THR A 237 -12.19 -12.52 2.43
CA THR A 237 -12.48 -11.13 2.08
C THR A 237 -11.18 -10.35 1.89
N TYR A 238 -10.26 -10.45 2.85
CA TYR A 238 -8.96 -9.78 2.73
C TYR A 238 -8.10 -10.37 1.62
N ALA A 239 -8.20 -11.68 1.37
CA ALA A 239 -7.52 -12.32 0.25
C ALA A 239 -7.91 -11.71 -1.12
N LYS A 240 -9.14 -11.20 -1.27
CA LYS A 240 -9.59 -10.49 -2.48
C LYS A 240 -9.05 -9.06 -2.60
N LEU A 241 -8.45 -8.52 -1.56
CA LEU A 241 -7.92 -7.16 -1.50
C LEU A 241 -6.39 -7.12 -1.54
N ALA A 242 -5.74 -8.27 -1.68
CA ALA A 242 -4.29 -8.38 -1.76
C ALA A 242 -3.88 -9.30 -2.91
N ASN A 243 -2.80 -8.94 -3.60
CA ASN A 243 -2.13 -9.78 -4.59
C ASN A 243 -3.05 -10.35 -5.70
N GLN A 244 -3.91 -9.50 -6.25
CA GLN A 244 -4.83 -9.87 -7.33
C GLN A 244 -4.16 -9.70 -8.69
N ASP A 245 -3.83 -10.80 -9.36
CA ASP A 245 -3.24 -10.74 -10.69
C ASP A 245 -4.29 -10.34 -11.73
N VAL A 246 -3.91 -9.41 -12.60
CA VAL A 246 -4.70 -8.92 -13.72
C VAL A 246 -3.85 -8.93 -14.99
N SER A 247 -4.48 -9.16 -16.13
CA SER A 247 -3.77 -9.13 -17.41
C SER A 247 -4.63 -8.59 -18.54
N ALA A 248 -3.98 -7.95 -19.50
CA ALA A 248 -4.58 -7.54 -20.76
C ALA A 248 -3.74 -8.06 -21.91
N THR A 249 -4.39 -8.62 -22.91
CA THR A 249 -3.73 -9.03 -24.18
C THR A 249 -4.04 -8.01 -25.24
N VAL A 250 -3.00 -7.42 -25.80
CA VAL A 250 -3.09 -6.41 -26.87
C VAL A 250 -2.39 -6.91 -28.14
N THR A 251 -2.78 -6.36 -29.28
CA THR A 251 -2.09 -6.56 -30.56
C THR A 251 -1.36 -5.26 -30.91
N VAL A 252 -0.03 -5.30 -30.85
CA VAL A 252 0.80 -4.21 -31.37
C VAL A 252 0.92 -4.37 -32.88
N LEU A 253 0.50 -3.33 -33.61
CA LEU A 253 0.57 -3.35 -35.06
C LEU A 253 2.01 -3.26 -35.56
N GLY A 254 2.37 -4.16 -36.44
CA GLY A 254 3.67 -4.17 -37.10
C GLY A 254 3.78 -3.16 -38.23
N THR A 255 5.01 -2.82 -38.59
CA THR A 255 5.30 -1.89 -39.70
C THR A 255 4.88 -2.45 -41.06
N SER A 256 4.81 -3.77 -41.24
CA SER A 256 4.31 -4.42 -42.45
C SER A 256 2.78 -4.44 -42.54
N GLY A 257 2.06 -4.22 -41.45
CA GLY A 257 0.63 -4.39 -41.35
C GLY A 257 0.10 -5.82 -41.47
N GLN A 258 0.99 -6.81 -41.44
CA GLN A 258 0.68 -8.23 -41.64
C GLN A 258 0.90 -9.06 -40.38
N VAL A 259 0.26 -10.21 -40.32
CA VAL A 259 0.56 -11.25 -39.31
C VAL A 259 1.83 -11.99 -39.74
N ALA A 260 2.66 -12.39 -38.78
CA ALA A 260 3.85 -13.20 -39.08
C ALA A 260 3.46 -14.46 -39.86
N PRO A 261 4.24 -14.85 -40.91
CA PRO A 261 4.02 -16.10 -41.64
C PRO A 261 4.16 -17.28 -40.67
N GLU A 262 3.29 -18.28 -40.82
CA GLU A 262 3.43 -19.52 -40.06
C GLU A 262 4.72 -20.22 -40.50
N VAL A 263 5.56 -20.58 -39.53
CA VAL A 263 6.74 -21.40 -39.78
C VAL A 263 6.25 -22.84 -39.90
N THR A 264 6.20 -23.33 -41.14
CA THR A 264 5.88 -24.75 -41.45
C THR A 264 7.10 -25.65 -41.25
#